data_c0561abe6ff702f94c55e576175b4951
#
_entry.id   c0561abe6ff702f94c55e576175b4951
#
_cell.length_a   1.000
_cell.length_b   1.000
_cell.length_c   1.000
_cell.angle_alpha   90.00
_cell.angle_beta   90.00
_cell.angle_gamma   90.00
#
_symmetry.space_group_name_H-M   'P 1'
#
loop_
_entity.id
_entity.type
_entity.pdbx_description
1 polymer ?
#
loop_
_entity_poly.entity_id
_entity_poly.type
_entity_poly.pdbx_seq_one_letter_code
_entity_poly.pdbx_strand_id
1 'polypeptide(L)'
;PPDHVRVVERLAQNMFICPPHASQIAALAALDCVDELEANRKVYAENRRLMLSGLPEAGFTRIAPPDGAFYVYADVSDLTDDSVAFAAEILEGAGVAVTPGLDFDPVRGREWLRFSYARSTDDIAEGLRRLRTFMQARQCG
;
A
#
# COMPACT_ATOMS: atom_id res chain seq x y z
N PRO A 1 -5.02 -22.18 12.05
CA PRO A 1 -4.94 -23.49 12.70
C PRO A 1 -5.83 -23.51 13.96
N PRO A 2 -6.57 -24.61 14.25
CA PRO A 2 -7.50 -24.69 15.40
C PRO A 2 -6.85 -24.35 16.74
N ASP A 3 -5.60 -24.72 16.92
CA ASP A 3 -4.83 -24.50 18.16
C ASP A 3 -4.59 -23.02 18.48
N HIS A 4 -4.70 -22.14 17.48
CA HIS A 4 -4.51 -20.70 17.66
C HIS A 4 -5.81 -19.96 17.95
N VAL A 5 -6.96 -20.54 17.62
CA VAL A 5 -8.27 -19.87 17.74
C VAL A 5 -8.50 -19.38 19.17
N ARG A 6 -8.29 -20.24 20.19
CA ARG A 6 -8.54 -19.88 21.58
C ARG A 6 -7.60 -18.78 22.11
N VAL A 7 -6.36 -18.74 21.62
CA VAL A 7 -5.39 -17.71 21.99
C VAL A 7 -5.82 -16.37 21.40
N VAL A 8 -6.20 -16.36 20.11
CA VAL A 8 -6.69 -15.16 19.42
C VAL A 8 -8.00 -14.64 20.03
N GLU A 9 -8.94 -15.53 20.36
CA GLU A 9 -10.19 -15.15 21.05
C GLU A 9 -9.90 -14.44 22.38
N ARG A 10 -8.98 -14.94 23.22
CA ARG A 10 -8.61 -14.29 24.48
C ARG A 10 -8.03 -12.91 24.27
N LEU A 11 -7.16 -12.74 23.28
CA LEU A 11 -6.58 -11.45 22.94
C LEU A 11 -7.68 -10.47 22.49
N ALA A 12 -8.51 -10.88 21.56
CA ALA A 12 -9.63 -10.06 21.06
C ALA A 12 -10.58 -9.67 22.19
N GLN A 13 -10.98 -10.63 23.05
CA GLN A 13 -11.87 -10.43 24.17
C GLN A 13 -11.37 -9.39 25.18
N ASN A 14 -10.05 -9.29 25.37
CA ASN A 14 -9.47 -8.38 26.38
C ASN A 14 -8.98 -7.06 25.77
N MET A 15 -8.68 -7.01 24.47
CA MET A 15 -8.18 -5.80 23.82
C MET A 15 -9.27 -4.90 23.26
N PHE A 16 -10.33 -5.45 22.66
CA PHE A 16 -11.37 -4.66 21.98
C PHE A 16 -12.77 -5.26 22.01
N ILE A 17 -12.96 -6.48 22.54
CA ILE A 17 -14.23 -7.20 22.69
C ILE A 17 -14.85 -7.56 21.32
N CYS A 18 -15.34 -6.56 20.59
CA CYS A 18 -15.91 -6.72 19.24
C CYS A 18 -15.88 -5.38 18.49
N PRO A 19 -16.01 -5.38 17.15
CA PRO A 19 -16.20 -4.15 16.38
C PRO A 19 -17.47 -3.41 16.80
N PRO A 20 -17.55 -2.08 16.60
CA PRO A 20 -18.78 -1.31 16.85
C PRO A 20 -19.98 -1.91 16.11
N HIS A 21 -21.16 -1.91 16.73
CA HIS A 21 -22.36 -2.53 16.16
C HIS A 21 -22.71 -1.94 14.78
N ALA A 22 -22.64 -0.62 14.62
CA ALA A 22 -22.90 0.03 13.34
C ALA A 22 -21.98 -0.50 12.22
N SER A 23 -20.68 -0.73 12.53
CA SER A 23 -19.73 -1.28 11.57
C SER A 23 -20.07 -2.72 11.18
N GLN A 24 -20.59 -3.54 12.12
CA GLN A 24 -21.03 -4.90 11.82
C GLN A 24 -22.23 -4.92 10.88
N ILE A 25 -23.21 -4.05 11.11
CA ILE A 25 -24.39 -3.92 10.23
C ILE A 25 -23.99 -3.41 8.85
N ALA A 26 -23.09 -2.40 8.78
CA ALA A 26 -22.58 -1.90 7.51
C ALA A 26 -21.81 -2.97 6.73
N ALA A 27 -20.98 -3.76 7.41
CA ALA A 27 -20.23 -4.85 6.79
C ALA A 27 -21.16 -5.94 6.25
N LEU A 28 -22.22 -6.27 6.99
CA LEU A 28 -23.22 -7.24 6.53
C LEU A 28 -23.94 -6.73 5.26
N ALA A 29 -24.38 -5.46 5.25
CA ALA A 29 -25.03 -4.86 4.09
C ALA A 29 -24.09 -4.76 2.87
N ALA A 30 -22.79 -4.53 3.09
CA ALA A 30 -21.79 -4.46 2.01
C ALA A 30 -21.64 -5.78 1.24
N LEU A 31 -21.97 -6.93 1.84
CA LEU A 31 -21.93 -8.22 1.14
C LEU A 31 -22.97 -8.33 0.02
N ASP A 32 -24.02 -7.53 0.07
CA ASP A 32 -25.08 -7.48 -0.94
C ASP A 32 -24.81 -6.41 -2.02
N CYS A 33 -23.77 -5.57 -1.84
CA CYS A 33 -23.38 -4.50 -2.77
C CYS A 33 -22.39 -4.99 -3.84
N VAL A 34 -22.72 -6.05 -4.55
CA VAL A 34 -21.80 -6.72 -5.49
C VAL A 34 -21.38 -5.80 -6.65
N ASP A 35 -22.33 -5.02 -7.19
CA ASP A 35 -22.05 -4.15 -8.35
C ASP A 35 -21.09 -3.01 -7.99
N GLU A 36 -21.23 -2.41 -6.80
CA GLU A 36 -20.34 -1.38 -6.28
C GLU A 36 -18.95 -1.94 -6.00
N LEU A 37 -18.87 -3.13 -5.42
CA LEU A 37 -17.60 -3.81 -5.14
C LEU A 37 -16.86 -4.14 -6.45
N GLU A 38 -17.58 -4.64 -7.47
CA GLU A 38 -17.01 -4.91 -8.79
C GLU A 38 -16.60 -3.64 -9.54
N ALA A 39 -17.32 -2.54 -9.38
CA ALA A 39 -16.92 -1.23 -9.90
C ALA A 39 -15.59 -0.77 -9.29
N ASN A 40 -15.45 -0.86 -7.97
CA ASN A 40 -14.20 -0.55 -7.25
C ASN A 40 -13.05 -1.47 -7.69
N ARG A 41 -13.32 -2.77 -7.85
CA ARG A 41 -12.31 -3.72 -8.33
C ARG A 41 -11.77 -3.37 -9.71
N LYS A 42 -12.63 -2.89 -10.62
CA LYS A 42 -12.22 -2.42 -11.95
C LYS A 42 -11.30 -1.20 -11.88
N VAL A 43 -11.63 -0.22 -11.03
CA VAL A 43 -10.76 0.94 -10.78
C VAL A 43 -9.40 0.49 -10.25
N TYR A 44 -9.37 -0.41 -9.27
CA TYR A 44 -8.12 -0.91 -8.71
C TYR A 44 -7.30 -1.73 -9.72
N ALA A 45 -7.95 -2.48 -10.61
CA ALA A 45 -7.25 -3.21 -11.68
C ALA A 45 -6.54 -2.23 -12.65
N GLU A 46 -7.20 -1.14 -13.02
CA GLU A 46 -6.58 -0.08 -13.84
C GLU A 46 -5.45 0.64 -13.09
N ASN A 47 -5.67 0.99 -11.82
CA ASN A 47 -4.65 1.62 -11.00
C ASN A 47 -3.42 0.71 -10.81
N ARG A 48 -3.64 -0.60 -10.62
CA ARG A 48 -2.56 -1.60 -10.60
C ARG A 48 -1.75 -1.57 -11.90
N ARG A 49 -2.41 -1.52 -13.05
CA ARG A 49 -1.75 -1.44 -14.36
C ARG A 49 -0.88 -0.18 -14.47
N LEU A 50 -1.41 0.98 -14.05
CA LEU A 50 -0.66 2.23 -14.03
C LEU A 50 0.55 2.16 -13.10
N MET A 51 0.39 1.60 -11.90
CA MET A 51 1.49 1.44 -10.94
C MET A 51 2.60 0.54 -11.50
N LEU A 52 2.25 -0.60 -12.11
CA LEU A 52 3.22 -1.52 -12.69
C LEU A 52 3.99 -0.93 -13.89
N SER A 53 3.40 0.00 -14.63
CA SER A 53 4.11 0.72 -15.69
C SER A 53 4.88 1.94 -15.16
N GLY A 54 4.27 2.72 -14.26
CA GLY A 54 4.80 4.02 -13.86
C GLY A 54 5.86 3.97 -12.76
N LEU A 55 5.83 2.99 -11.85
CA LEU A 55 6.86 2.85 -10.82
C LEU A 55 8.26 2.56 -11.40
N PRO A 56 8.43 1.63 -12.37
CA PRO A 56 9.73 1.43 -13.04
C PRO A 56 10.25 2.69 -13.74
N GLU A 57 9.35 3.47 -14.39
CA GLU A 57 9.73 4.75 -15.01
C GLU A 57 10.17 5.82 -13.99
N ALA A 58 9.68 5.70 -12.73
CA ALA A 58 10.12 6.54 -11.62
C ALA A 58 11.36 5.97 -10.88
N GLY A 59 11.94 4.86 -11.35
CA GLY A 59 13.15 4.27 -10.77
C GLY A 59 12.92 3.14 -9.77
N PHE A 60 11.67 2.74 -9.51
CA PHE A 60 11.31 1.61 -8.62
C PHE A 60 11.14 0.35 -9.46
N THR A 61 12.24 -0.29 -9.85
CA THR A 61 12.24 -1.39 -10.84
C THR A 61 12.04 -2.78 -10.24
N ARG A 62 12.33 -2.95 -8.93
CA ARG A 62 12.30 -4.25 -8.26
C ARG A 62 10.99 -4.41 -7.49
N ILE A 63 9.95 -4.88 -8.18
CA ILE A 63 8.59 -4.98 -7.68
C ILE A 63 8.25 -6.44 -7.39
N ALA A 64 7.75 -6.73 -6.18
CA ALA A 64 7.14 -8.01 -5.87
C ALA A 64 5.82 -8.16 -6.68
N PRO A 65 5.52 -9.34 -7.27
CA PRO A 65 4.30 -9.54 -8.04
C PRO A 65 3.05 -9.20 -7.23
N PRO A 66 2.25 -8.16 -7.61
CA PRO A 66 1.08 -7.75 -6.85
C PRO A 66 -0.17 -8.51 -7.33
N ASP A 67 -0.26 -9.80 -7.02
CA ASP A 67 -1.35 -10.68 -7.49
C ASP A 67 -2.65 -10.51 -6.71
N GLY A 68 -2.65 -9.67 -5.67
CA GLY A 68 -3.82 -9.37 -4.83
C GLY A 68 -3.67 -8.06 -4.09
N ALA A 69 -4.65 -7.78 -3.22
CA ALA A 69 -4.74 -6.54 -2.42
C ALA A 69 -4.85 -5.26 -3.28
N PHE A 70 -4.39 -4.15 -2.76
CA PHE A 70 -4.52 -2.80 -3.35
C PHE A 70 -3.22 -2.00 -3.23
N TYR A 71 -2.06 -2.67 -3.19
CA TYR A 71 -0.75 -2.05 -3.10
C TYR A 71 0.31 -2.80 -3.90
N VAL A 72 1.37 -2.10 -4.22
CA VAL A 72 2.63 -2.64 -4.75
C VAL A 72 3.67 -2.58 -3.65
N TYR A 73 4.47 -3.63 -3.51
CA TYR A 73 5.59 -3.72 -2.59
C TYR A 73 6.88 -3.74 -3.40
N ALA A 74 7.73 -2.74 -3.22
CA ALA A 74 8.94 -2.55 -4.00
C ALA A 74 10.19 -2.65 -3.13
N ASP A 75 11.17 -3.39 -3.61
CA ASP A 75 12.52 -3.42 -3.08
C ASP A 75 13.25 -2.15 -3.53
N VAL A 76 13.72 -1.37 -2.57
CA VAL A 76 14.43 -0.10 -2.76
C VAL A 76 15.86 -0.13 -2.24
N SER A 77 16.42 -1.33 -2.04
CA SER A 77 17.79 -1.50 -1.51
C SER A 77 18.88 -0.83 -2.37
N ASP A 78 18.62 -0.62 -3.67
CA ASP A 78 19.53 0.13 -4.55
C ASP A 78 19.40 1.67 -4.36
N LEU A 79 18.38 2.13 -3.63
CA LEU A 79 18.07 3.56 -3.43
C LEU A 79 18.31 4.03 -2.00
N THR A 80 18.15 3.13 -1.02
CA THR A 80 18.29 3.44 0.41
C THR A 80 18.46 2.18 1.24
N ASP A 81 19.03 2.33 2.43
CA ASP A 81 19.06 1.34 3.52
C ASP A 81 18.14 1.76 4.69
N ASP A 82 17.41 2.87 4.55
CA ASP A 82 16.45 3.39 5.53
C ASP A 82 15.13 3.81 4.86
N SER A 83 14.21 2.85 4.79
CA SER A 83 12.88 3.08 4.19
C SER A 83 12.04 4.13 4.92
N VAL A 84 12.29 4.38 6.22
CA VAL A 84 11.56 5.40 7.00
C VAL A 84 12.01 6.80 6.58
N ALA A 85 13.32 7.03 6.57
CA ALA A 85 13.88 8.31 6.11
C ALA A 85 13.49 8.56 4.64
N PHE A 86 13.60 7.56 3.78
CA PHE A 86 13.27 7.70 2.37
C PHE A 86 11.77 7.95 2.12
N ALA A 87 10.88 7.33 2.89
CA ALA A 87 9.44 7.63 2.83
C ALA A 87 9.15 9.10 3.23
N ALA A 88 9.86 9.63 4.23
CA ALA A 88 9.76 11.04 4.62
C ALA A 88 10.28 11.97 3.52
N GLU A 89 11.43 11.67 2.90
CA GLU A 89 11.97 12.42 1.75
C GLU A 89 10.97 12.49 0.58
N ILE A 90 10.34 11.35 0.24
CA ILE A 90 9.31 11.29 -0.80
C ILE A 90 8.10 12.15 -0.43
N LEU A 91 7.66 12.07 0.82
CA LEU A 91 6.52 12.87 1.28
C LEU A 91 6.80 14.37 1.19
N GLU A 92 7.95 14.81 1.66
CA GLU A 92 8.33 16.22 1.66
C GLU A 92 8.66 16.74 0.26
N GLY A 93 9.37 15.94 -0.55
CA GLY A 93 9.84 16.36 -1.86
C GLY A 93 8.83 16.17 -2.99
N ALA A 94 8.01 15.13 -2.94
CA ALA A 94 7.02 14.82 -3.97
C ALA A 94 5.56 15.08 -3.54
N GLY A 95 5.29 15.23 -2.24
CA GLY A 95 3.93 15.27 -1.70
C GLY A 95 3.19 13.94 -1.90
N VAL A 96 3.91 12.82 -1.90
CA VAL A 96 3.37 11.47 -2.06
C VAL A 96 3.65 10.66 -0.82
N ALA A 97 2.60 10.21 -0.13
CA ALA A 97 2.72 9.35 1.04
C ALA A 97 2.94 7.89 0.61
N VAL A 98 4.01 7.28 1.09
CA VAL A 98 4.32 5.85 0.93
C VAL A 98 4.55 5.23 2.30
N THR A 99 4.43 3.91 2.43
CA THR A 99 4.61 3.25 3.72
C THR A 99 5.96 2.54 3.77
N PRO A 100 6.78 2.78 4.82
CA PRO A 100 8.03 2.03 5.02
C PRO A 100 7.77 0.54 5.20
N GLY A 101 8.65 -0.30 4.69
CA GLY A 101 8.54 -1.75 4.83
C GLY A 101 8.71 -2.24 6.26
N LEU A 102 9.37 -1.48 7.13
CA LEU A 102 9.53 -1.81 8.56
C LEU A 102 8.20 -2.01 9.30
N ASP A 103 7.10 -1.40 8.84
CA ASP A 103 5.77 -1.62 9.40
C ASP A 103 5.27 -3.07 9.21
N PHE A 104 5.86 -3.82 8.27
CA PHE A 104 5.43 -5.17 7.87
C PHE A 104 6.51 -6.25 8.07
N ASP A 105 7.79 -5.89 7.91
CA ASP A 105 8.93 -6.81 8.03
C ASP A 105 10.05 -6.14 8.84
N PRO A 106 10.18 -6.48 10.14
CA PRO A 106 11.21 -5.90 11.00
C PRO A 106 12.64 -6.32 10.61
N VAL A 107 12.81 -7.33 9.76
CA VAL A 107 14.12 -7.85 9.35
C VAL A 107 14.61 -7.19 8.07
N ARG A 108 13.78 -7.16 7.01
CA ARG A 108 14.16 -6.67 5.68
C ARG A 108 13.45 -5.38 5.29
N GLY A 109 12.48 -4.92 6.07
CA GLY A 109 11.63 -3.78 5.73
C GLY A 109 12.37 -2.45 5.55
N ARG A 110 13.64 -2.34 6.02
CA ARG A 110 14.49 -1.17 5.79
C ARG A 110 14.74 -0.88 4.31
N GLU A 111 14.66 -1.90 3.47
CA GLU A 111 14.95 -1.86 2.04
C GLU A 111 13.67 -1.98 1.20
N TRP A 112 12.49 -1.78 1.80
CA TRP A 112 11.21 -1.95 1.11
C TRP A 112 10.27 -0.78 1.34
N LEU A 113 9.48 -0.46 0.29
CA LEU A 113 8.38 0.51 0.35
C LEU A 113 7.08 -0.10 -0.16
N ARG A 114 5.96 0.30 0.46
CA ARG A 114 4.62 -0.05 0.02
C ARG A 114 3.93 1.15 -0.61
N PHE A 115 3.46 0.99 -1.82
CA PHE A 115 2.69 1.97 -2.59
C PHE A 115 1.24 1.51 -2.71
N SER A 116 0.30 2.22 -2.08
CA SER A 116 -1.13 1.94 -2.20
C SER A 116 -1.68 2.52 -3.50
N TYR A 117 -2.58 1.78 -4.16
CA TYR A 117 -3.33 2.26 -5.33
C TYR A 117 -4.85 2.33 -5.10
N ALA A 118 -5.28 2.39 -3.82
CA ALA A 118 -6.67 2.51 -3.41
C ALA A 118 -7.16 3.97 -3.43
N ARG A 119 -7.02 4.65 -4.57
CA ARG A 119 -7.44 6.05 -4.81
C ARG A 119 -8.09 6.16 -6.19
N SER A 120 -8.50 7.38 -6.59
CA SER A 120 -8.93 7.63 -7.95
C SER A 120 -7.78 7.40 -8.95
N THR A 121 -8.11 7.02 -10.17
CA THR A 121 -7.11 6.80 -11.23
C THR A 121 -6.29 8.06 -11.51
N ASP A 122 -6.92 9.23 -11.45
CA ASP A 122 -6.25 10.51 -11.64
C ASP A 122 -5.24 10.81 -10.52
N ASP A 123 -5.58 10.53 -9.26
CA ASP A 123 -4.66 10.68 -8.12
C ASP A 123 -3.44 9.76 -8.29
N ILE A 124 -3.63 8.52 -8.75
CA ILE A 124 -2.54 7.57 -9.00
C ILE A 124 -1.63 8.08 -10.13
N ALA A 125 -2.21 8.54 -11.23
CA ALA A 125 -1.44 9.09 -12.36
C ALA A 125 -0.62 10.32 -11.93
N GLU A 126 -1.21 11.23 -11.18
CA GLU A 126 -0.51 12.40 -10.64
C GLU A 126 0.57 12.03 -9.63
N GLY A 127 0.30 11.09 -8.74
CA GLY A 127 1.30 10.57 -7.79
C GLY A 127 2.53 9.99 -8.50
N LEU A 128 2.32 9.18 -9.54
CA LEU A 128 3.40 8.63 -10.35
C LEU A 128 4.21 9.71 -11.08
N ARG A 129 3.55 10.74 -11.61
CA ARG A 129 4.21 11.89 -12.22
C ARG A 129 5.12 12.62 -11.23
N ARG A 130 4.62 12.87 -10.01
CA ARG A 130 5.38 13.53 -8.94
C ARG A 130 6.58 12.68 -8.50
N LEU A 131 6.38 11.38 -8.29
CA LEU A 131 7.47 10.46 -7.95
C LEU A 131 8.58 10.48 -9.01
N ARG A 132 8.22 10.44 -10.29
CA ARG A 132 9.19 10.52 -11.39
C ARG A 132 10.01 11.81 -11.33
N THR A 133 9.36 12.96 -11.17
CA THR A 133 10.04 14.26 -11.08
C THR A 133 10.98 14.32 -9.89
N PHE A 134 10.54 13.83 -8.73
CA PHE A 134 11.35 13.77 -7.51
C PHE A 134 12.59 12.87 -7.70
N MET A 135 12.42 11.68 -8.24
CA MET A 135 13.53 10.73 -8.43
C MET A 135 14.53 11.23 -9.47
N GLN A 136 14.10 11.91 -10.52
CA GLN A 136 15.00 12.56 -11.49
C GLN A 136 15.83 13.67 -10.84
N ALA A 137 15.22 14.51 -10.01
CA ALA A 137 15.94 15.56 -9.28
C ALA A 137 16.98 14.96 -8.31
N ARG A 138 16.63 13.87 -7.63
CA ARG A 138 17.52 13.16 -6.69
C ARG A 138 18.75 12.54 -7.38
N GLN A 139 18.65 12.14 -8.65
CA GLN A 139 19.78 11.57 -9.40
C GLN A 139 20.75 12.63 -9.95
N CYS A 140 20.30 13.89 -10.05
CA CYS A 140 21.10 14.99 -10.58
C CYS A 140 21.85 15.81 -9.51
N GLY A 141 21.60 15.57 -8.24
CA GLY A 141 22.24 16.25 -7.10
C GLY A 141 23.20 15.35 -6.37
#